data_0abf52571c0a36cc112163944aef3ee7
#
_entry.id   0abf52571c0a36cc112163944aef3ee7
#
_cell.length_a   1.000
_cell.length_b   1.000
_cell.length_c   1.000
_cell.angle_alpha   90.00
_cell.angle_beta   90.00
_cell.angle_gamma   90.00
#
_symmetry.space_group_name_H-M   'P 1'
#
loop_
_entity.id
_entity.type
_entity.pdbx_description
1 polymer ?
#
loop_
_entity_poly.entity_id
_entity_poly.type
_entity_poly.pdbx_seq_one_letter_code
_entity_poly.pdbx_strand_id
1 'polypeptide(L)'
;MCIRDRDDTNSVDFDFGGPAILVETDDEDLLIAGQKSGDLWALDPDTGALVWNQRVGEGTALGGNHWGIATNTERAFMTVNDPGGMNGNSRPGIYSYFVGTGEPSWFYEVQAECNEGRSERLRRCESLYGFSATPLSVDGAVITGGLDGRLFVFNSESGELIYEYDTVRDYETVNGVDGYGGSIDSHSISAGSGMVFVGSGYGQFRQVPGNVLLAFKPSK
;
A
#
# COMPACT_ATOMS: atom_id res chain seq x y z
N MET A 1 24.54 13.35 6.32
CA MET A 1 24.06 11.95 6.21
C MET A 1 23.68 11.50 7.61
N CYS A 2 22.38 11.31 7.88
CA CYS A 2 21.93 10.82 9.20
C CYS A 2 21.93 9.30 9.16
N ILE A 3 22.81 8.69 9.90
CA ILE A 3 22.79 7.25 10.18
C ILE A 3 22.27 7.11 11.60
N ARG A 4 21.13 6.44 11.75
CA ARG A 4 20.66 6.04 13.08
C ARG A 4 21.30 4.71 13.42
N ASP A 5 22.27 4.75 14.33
CA ASP A 5 22.85 3.53 14.85
C ASP A 5 21.85 2.83 15.78
N ARG A 6 21.70 1.54 15.61
CA ARG A 6 20.90 0.71 16.51
C ARG A 6 21.81 0.31 17.69
N ASP A 7 21.56 0.90 18.84
CA ASP A 7 22.26 0.53 20.07
C ASP A 7 21.63 -0.68 20.79
N ASP A 8 20.50 -1.21 20.29
CA ASP A 8 19.76 -2.28 20.93
C ASP A 8 19.43 -3.42 19.95
N THR A 9 19.88 -4.62 20.28
CA THR A 9 19.57 -5.85 19.53
C THR A 9 18.12 -6.29 19.65
N ASN A 10 17.33 -5.67 20.53
CA ASN A 10 15.89 -5.88 20.71
C ASN A 10 15.05 -4.77 20.05
N SER A 11 15.64 -3.93 19.22
CA SER A 11 14.90 -2.87 18.53
C SER A 11 13.84 -3.44 17.58
N VAL A 12 12.69 -2.80 17.55
CA VAL A 12 11.61 -3.12 16.61
C VAL A 12 12.12 -2.91 15.18
N ASP A 13 11.73 -3.79 14.27
CA ASP A 13 12.09 -3.73 12.84
C ASP A 13 11.27 -2.64 12.12
N PHE A 14 11.61 -1.38 12.37
CA PHE A 14 10.98 -0.20 11.76
C PHE A 14 11.84 0.39 10.65
N ASP A 15 12.22 -0.43 9.68
CA ASP A 15 12.98 0.04 8.53
C ASP A 15 12.09 0.79 7.50
N PHE A 16 12.76 1.37 6.51
CA PHE A 16 12.15 1.92 5.31
C PHE A 16 12.15 0.82 4.25
N GLY A 17 11.05 0.09 4.11
CA GLY A 17 10.94 -1.05 3.19
C GLY A 17 10.76 -0.64 1.73
N GLY A 18 10.46 0.63 1.45
CA GLY A 18 10.32 1.20 0.12
C GLY A 18 11.24 2.38 -0.13
N PRO A 19 11.38 2.82 -1.39
CA PRO A 19 12.18 3.99 -1.74
C PRO A 19 11.53 5.28 -1.22
N ALA A 20 12.36 6.27 -0.92
CA ALA A 20 11.92 7.64 -0.77
C ALA A 20 11.63 8.26 -2.15
N ILE A 21 10.66 9.17 -2.21
CA ILE A 21 10.25 9.87 -3.44
C ILE A 21 10.59 11.35 -3.31
N LEU A 22 11.34 11.87 -4.25
CA LEU A 22 11.54 13.30 -4.41
C LEU A 22 10.31 13.88 -5.11
N VAL A 23 9.66 14.84 -4.47
CA VAL A 23 8.50 15.55 -5.01
C VAL A 23 8.86 17.01 -5.20
N GLU A 24 8.79 17.46 -6.44
CA GLU A 24 8.95 18.87 -6.80
C GLU A 24 7.62 19.58 -6.54
N THR A 25 7.63 20.62 -5.71
CA THR A 25 6.49 21.49 -5.47
C THR A 25 6.81 22.92 -5.89
N ASP A 26 5.79 23.79 -5.92
CA ASP A 26 5.98 25.19 -6.31
C ASP A 26 6.83 25.96 -5.30
N ASP A 27 6.86 25.55 -4.04
CA ASP A 27 7.53 26.26 -2.95
C ASP A 27 8.92 25.67 -2.66
N GLU A 28 9.04 24.34 -2.58
CA GLU A 28 10.27 23.63 -2.24
C GLU A 28 10.20 22.14 -2.66
N ASP A 29 11.33 21.53 -2.90
CA ASP A 29 11.42 20.09 -3.12
C ASP A 29 11.34 19.34 -1.79
N LEU A 30 10.61 18.23 -1.76
CA LEU A 30 10.44 17.40 -0.57
C LEU A 30 10.83 15.95 -0.84
N LEU A 31 11.60 15.37 0.07
CA LEU A 31 11.88 13.94 0.07
C LEU A 31 10.90 13.23 1.01
N ILE A 32 9.98 12.43 0.45
CA ILE A 32 8.92 11.76 1.22
C ILE A 32 9.20 10.27 1.32
N ALA A 33 9.08 9.70 2.52
CA ALA A 33 9.32 8.29 2.78
C ALA A 33 8.36 7.71 3.82
N GLY A 34 7.84 6.52 3.55
CA GLY A 34 7.05 5.74 4.50
C GLY A 34 7.90 4.73 5.25
N GLN A 35 7.56 4.46 6.50
CA GLN A 35 8.29 3.57 7.40
C GLN A 35 7.36 2.52 8.02
N LYS A 36 7.89 1.35 8.33
CA LYS A 36 7.17 0.26 9.02
C LYS A 36 6.63 0.64 10.40
N SER A 37 7.16 1.69 11.02
CA SER A 37 6.59 2.29 12.24
C SER A 37 5.19 2.88 12.04
N GLY A 38 4.75 3.05 10.79
CA GLY A 38 3.55 3.81 10.43
C GLY A 38 3.81 5.30 10.28
N ASP A 39 5.07 5.73 10.32
CA ASP A 39 5.44 7.12 10.09
C ASP A 39 5.59 7.41 8.58
N LEU A 40 5.05 8.54 8.17
CA LEU A 40 5.30 9.18 6.89
C LEU A 40 6.14 10.44 7.14
N TRP A 41 7.31 10.51 6.51
CA TRP A 41 8.29 11.56 6.71
C TRP A 41 8.40 12.44 5.48
N ALA A 42 8.46 13.75 5.67
CA ALA A 42 8.89 14.69 4.63
C ALA A 42 10.12 15.44 5.12
N LEU A 43 11.15 15.39 4.34
CA LEU A 43 12.44 15.96 4.63
C LEU A 43 12.84 16.94 3.54
N ASP A 44 13.59 17.97 3.89
CA ASP A 44 14.33 18.79 2.96
C ASP A 44 15.42 17.91 2.31
N PRO A 45 15.45 17.78 0.99
CA PRO A 45 16.40 16.89 0.29
C PRO A 45 17.84 17.34 0.38
N ASP A 46 18.10 18.64 0.53
CA ASP A 46 19.44 19.23 0.56
C ASP A 46 20.09 19.09 1.94
N THR A 47 19.31 19.29 2.99
CA THR A 47 19.81 19.34 4.37
C THR A 47 19.47 18.11 5.20
N GLY A 48 18.45 17.34 4.80
CA GLY A 48 17.86 16.25 5.57
C GLY A 48 17.06 16.72 6.78
N ALA A 49 16.74 18.01 6.86
CA ALA A 49 15.93 18.55 7.94
C ALA A 49 14.49 18.04 7.84
N LEU A 50 13.88 17.76 9.00
CA LEU A 50 12.46 17.39 9.06
C LEU A 50 11.60 18.61 8.71
N VAL A 51 10.75 18.47 7.69
CA VAL A 51 9.72 19.43 7.32
C VAL A 51 8.42 19.10 8.05
N TRP A 52 7.93 17.87 7.87
CA TRP A 52 6.79 17.36 8.62
C TRP A 52 6.86 15.84 8.80
N ASN A 53 6.10 15.34 9.77
CA ASN A 53 5.91 13.90 10.02
C ASN A 53 4.46 13.63 10.39
N GLN A 54 3.92 12.55 9.88
CA GLN A 54 2.61 12.02 10.27
C GLN A 54 2.76 10.55 10.66
N ARG A 55 2.07 10.16 11.74
CA ARG A 55 2.09 8.77 12.20
C ARG A 55 0.70 8.16 12.12
N VAL A 56 0.63 6.97 11.52
CA VAL A 56 -0.60 6.20 11.34
C VAL A 56 -0.40 4.79 11.88
N GLY A 57 -1.30 4.38 12.78
CA GLY A 57 -1.23 3.05 13.38
C GLY A 57 -0.08 2.89 14.36
N GLU A 58 0.23 1.66 14.68
CA GLU A 58 1.27 1.32 15.67
C GLU A 58 2.57 0.85 15.03
N GLY A 59 2.43 0.31 13.82
CA GLY A 59 3.54 -0.30 13.09
C GLY A 59 3.98 -1.65 13.68
N THR A 60 4.46 -2.52 12.82
CA THR A 60 5.09 -3.78 13.19
C THR A 60 6.16 -4.13 12.16
N ALA A 61 6.93 -5.19 12.38
CA ALA A 61 7.91 -5.67 11.39
C ALA A 61 7.29 -6.02 10.02
N LEU A 62 6.00 -6.35 9.98
CA LEU A 62 5.22 -6.63 8.76
C LEU A 62 4.04 -5.68 8.58
N GLY A 63 3.90 -4.69 9.46
CA GLY A 63 2.83 -3.70 9.48
C GLY A 63 3.32 -2.31 9.11
N GLY A 64 2.51 -1.31 9.44
CA GLY A 64 2.78 0.06 9.05
C GLY A 64 2.85 0.20 7.53
N ASN A 65 3.74 1.04 7.03
CA ASN A 65 4.08 1.11 5.61
C ASN A 65 5.20 0.13 5.27
N HIS A 66 4.87 -0.95 4.58
CA HIS A 66 5.81 -2.06 4.38
C HIS A 66 6.66 -1.89 3.11
N TRP A 67 6.07 -1.52 1.97
CA TRP A 67 6.75 -1.54 0.68
C TRP A 67 6.91 -0.17 0.01
N GLY A 68 6.43 0.89 0.65
CA GLY A 68 6.57 2.24 0.14
C GLY A 68 5.25 2.96 -0.09
N ILE A 69 5.37 4.11 -0.70
CA ILE A 69 4.31 5.08 -0.91
C ILE A 69 4.16 5.42 -2.39
N ALA A 70 3.11 6.14 -2.74
CA ALA A 70 3.01 6.85 -4.02
C ALA A 70 2.74 8.32 -3.77
N THR A 71 3.07 9.17 -4.74
CA THR A 71 2.76 10.59 -4.71
C THR A 71 2.20 11.04 -6.05
N ASN A 72 1.46 12.13 -6.02
CA ASN A 72 1.34 13.06 -7.13
C ASN A 72 1.89 14.42 -6.67
N THR A 73 1.74 15.48 -7.44
CA THR A 73 2.27 16.80 -7.09
C THR A 73 1.63 17.42 -5.84
N GLU A 74 0.42 16.98 -5.46
CA GLU A 74 -0.36 17.55 -4.36
C GLU A 74 -0.43 16.64 -3.14
N ARG A 75 -0.41 15.31 -3.34
CA ARG A 75 -0.70 14.33 -2.28
C ARG A 75 0.30 13.20 -2.23
N ALA A 76 0.60 12.78 -1.02
CA ALA A 76 1.28 11.53 -0.72
C ALA A 76 0.25 10.48 -0.25
N PHE A 77 0.35 9.27 -0.78
CA PHE A 77 -0.52 8.15 -0.47
C PHE A 77 0.28 7.06 0.23
N MET A 78 -0.09 6.76 1.46
CA MET A 78 0.56 5.74 2.28
C MET A 78 -0.41 4.60 2.58
N THR A 79 -0.02 3.39 2.22
CA THR A 79 -0.72 2.16 2.61
C THR A 79 -0.22 1.67 3.95
N VAL A 80 -1.13 1.17 4.78
CA VAL A 80 -0.84 0.64 6.11
C VAL A 80 -1.44 -0.75 6.25
N ASN A 81 -0.61 -1.68 6.67
CA ASN A 81 -0.99 -3.05 6.95
C ASN A 81 -0.80 -3.35 8.44
N ASP A 82 -1.79 -3.04 9.23
CA ASP A 82 -1.83 -3.35 10.67
C ASP A 82 -3.12 -4.12 11.03
N PRO A 83 -3.39 -5.29 10.43
CA PRO A 83 -4.64 -6.00 10.70
C PRO A 83 -4.67 -6.52 12.14
N GLY A 84 -5.73 -6.18 12.85
CA GLY A 84 -5.97 -6.67 14.20
C GLY A 84 -4.95 -6.17 15.22
N GLY A 85 -4.50 -4.93 15.08
CA GLY A 85 -3.43 -4.28 15.82
C GLY A 85 -3.24 -4.79 17.23
N MET A 86 -2.00 -4.97 17.65
CA MET A 86 -1.64 -5.57 18.93
C MET A 86 -2.30 -4.89 20.15
N ASN A 87 -2.77 -3.66 20.00
CA ASN A 87 -3.41 -2.87 21.06
C ASN A 87 -4.81 -2.32 20.69
N GLY A 88 -5.40 -2.73 19.57
CA GLY A 88 -6.74 -2.34 19.16
C GLY A 88 -6.86 -0.93 18.53
N ASN A 89 -5.76 -0.25 18.30
CA ASN A 89 -5.74 1.08 17.66
C ASN A 89 -5.34 1.01 16.18
N SER A 90 -5.15 -0.18 15.65
CA SER A 90 -4.77 -0.37 14.26
C SER A 90 -5.94 -0.03 13.33
N ARG A 91 -5.62 0.73 12.29
CA ARG A 91 -6.56 1.12 11.24
C ARG A 91 -5.93 0.87 9.88
N PRO A 92 -5.91 -0.40 9.44
CA PRO A 92 -5.33 -0.74 8.14
C PRO A 92 -6.09 -0.05 7.01
N GLY A 93 -5.37 0.43 6.01
CA GLY A 93 -6.00 1.17 4.92
C GLY A 93 -5.03 1.99 4.10
N ILE A 94 -5.57 2.97 3.38
CA ILE A 94 -4.80 3.96 2.65
C ILE A 94 -5.09 5.36 3.19
N TYR A 95 -4.02 6.12 3.39
CA TYR A 95 -4.01 7.46 3.93
C TYR A 95 -3.45 8.43 2.92
N SER A 96 -4.08 9.58 2.79
CA SER A 96 -3.66 10.66 1.90
C SER A 96 -3.35 11.92 2.70
N TYR A 97 -2.20 12.52 2.40
CA TYR A 97 -1.72 13.75 3.02
C TYR A 97 -1.33 14.76 1.95
N PHE A 98 -1.53 16.05 2.23
CA PHE A 98 -1.01 17.10 1.36
C PHE A 98 0.51 17.15 1.45
N VAL A 99 1.18 17.09 0.31
CA VAL A 99 2.64 17.00 0.19
C VAL A 99 3.33 18.18 0.89
N GLY A 100 2.89 19.42 0.62
CA GLY A 100 3.54 20.60 1.14
C GLY A 100 3.36 20.83 2.64
N THR A 101 2.29 20.32 3.27
CA THR A 101 1.96 20.63 4.68
C THR A 101 1.94 19.40 5.59
N GLY A 102 1.80 18.21 5.03
CA GLY A 102 1.55 16.99 5.80
C GLY A 102 0.15 16.93 6.42
N GLU A 103 -0.74 17.89 6.15
CA GLU A 103 -2.11 17.83 6.65
C GLU A 103 -2.86 16.64 6.04
N PRO A 104 -3.72 15.93 6.83
CA PRO A 104 -4.55 14.85 6.31
C PRO A 104 -5.51 15.38 5.23
N SER A 105 -5.61 14.65 4.10
CA SER A 105 -6.56 14.91 3.03
C SER A 105 -7.77 13.99 3.17
N TRP A 106 -7.57 12.68 3.04
CA TRP A 106 -8.60 11.67 3.21
C TRP A 106 -8.00 10.34 3.70
N PHE A 107 -8.88 9.44 4.12
CA PHE A 107 -8.52 8.14 4.63
C PHE A 107 -9.60 7.11 4.26
N TYR A 108 -9.17 5.91 3.85
CA TYR A 108 -10.04 4.76 3.66
C TYR A 108 -9.55 3.61 4.53
N GLU A 109 -10.40 3.16 5.47
CA GLU A 109 -10.15 1.99 6.31
C GLU A 109 -10.65 0.73 5.62
N VAL A 110 -9.74 -0.21 5.34
CA VAL A 110 -10.12 -1.50 4.78
C VAL A 110 -10.64 -2.41 5.88
N GLN A 111 -11.72 -3.11 5.59
CA GLN A 111 -12.32 -4.08 6.48
C GLN A 111 -12.13 -5.50 5.96
N ALA A 112 -12.09 -6.46 6.89
CA ALA A 112 -12.11 -7.87 6.52
C ALA A 112 -13.39 -8.19 5.74
N GLU A 113 -13.24 -8.95 4.65
CA GLU A 113 -14.36 -9.41 3.83
C GLU A 113 -14.32 -10.91 3.71
N CYS A 114 -15.25 -11.59 4.39
CA CYS A 114 -15.34 -13.05 4.47
C CYS A 114 -16.62 -13.62 3.87
N ASN A 115 -17.47 -12.77 3.31
CA ASN A 115 -18.76 -13.16 2.74
C ASN A 115 -18.61 -13.81 1.36
N GLU A 116 -19.71 -14.23 0.77
CA GLU A 116 -19.79 -14.75 -0.61
C GLU A 116 -18.81 -15.89 -0.92
N GLY A 117 -18.58 -16.79 0.04
CA GLY A 117 -17.67 -17.92 -0.09
C GLY A 117 -16.19 -17.56 -0.03
N ARG A 118 -15.84 -16.34 0.33
CA ARG A 118 -14.43 -15.92 0.49
C ARG A 118 -13.76 -16.66 1.65
N SER A 119 -14.46 -16.94 2.75
CA SER A 119 -13.92 -17.70 3.89
C SER A 119 -13.48 -19.12 3.52
N GLU A 120 -14.04 -19.70 2.46
CA GLU A 120 -13.65 -21.02 1.94
C GLU A 120 -12.35 -20.94 1.11
N ARG A 121 -12.17 -19.84 0.36
CA ARG A 121 -10.98 -19.58 -0.46
C ARG A 121 -9.84 -18.95 0.34
N LEU A 122 -10.17 -18.18 1.39
CA LEU A 122 -9.25 -17.43 2.24
C LEU A 122 -9.36 -17.91 3.68
N ARG A 123 -8.51 -18.87 4.08
CA ARG A 123 -8.53 -19.45 5.44
C ARG A 123 -8.36 -18.44 6.57
N ARG A 124 -7.95 -17.22 6.30
CA ARG A 124 -7.64 -16.16 7.27
C ARG A 124 -8.25 -14.83 6.88
N CYS A 125 -9.40 -14.85 6.22
CA CYS A 125 -10.06 -13.64 5.74
C CYS A 125 -10.29 -12.60 6.84
N GLU A 126 -10.54 -13.03 8.09
CA GLU A 126 -10.76 -12.13 9.23
C GLU A 126 -9.49 -11.42 9.73
N SER A 127 -8.33 -11.93 9.38
CA SER A 127 -7.04 -11.39 9.85
C SER A 127 -6.03 -11.13 8.75
N LEU A 128 -6.28 -11.63 7.54
CA LEU A 128 -5.42 -11.44 6.38
C LEU A 128 -6.09 -10.42 5.44
N TYR A 129 -6.06 -9.17 5.85
CA TYR A 129 -6.50 -8.02 5.07
C TYR A 129 -5.56 -6.85 5.39
N GLY A 130 -5.77 -5.69 4.85
CA GLY A 130 -4.87 -4.57 5.01
C GLY A 130 -4.03 -4.36 3.75
N PHE A 131 -3.54 -3.14 3.59
CA PHE A 131 -2.81 -2.75 2.41
C PHE A 131 -1.31 -2.75 2.68
N SER A 132 -0.64 -3.78 2.19
CA SER A 132 0.81 -3.89 2.26
C SER A 132 1.48 -3.51 0.93
N ALA A 133 0.79 -3.71 -0.19
CA ALA A 133 1.33 -3.35 -1.50
C ALA A 133 1.62 -1.85 -1.62
N THR A 134 2.72 -1.53 -2.31
CA THR A 134 3.01 -0.16 -2.71
C THR A 134 1.86 0.37 -3.57
N PRO A 135 1.25 1.51 -3.23
CA PRO A 135 0.21 2.09 -4.07
C PRO A 135 0.79 2.61 -5.38
N LEU A 136 -0.04 2.67 -6.41
CA LEU A 136 0.28 3.28 -7.69
C LEU A 136 -0.58 4.52 -7.88
N SER A 137 0.03 5.69 -8.05
CA SER A 137 -0.66 6.92 -8.43
C SER A 137 -0.66 7.07 -9.95
N VAL A 138 -1.84 7.30 -10.51
CA VAL A 138 -2.06 7.66 -11.92
C VAL A 138 -2.96 8.90 -11.97
N ASP A 139 -3.15 9.48 -13.17
CA ASP A 139 -3.98 10.66 -13.33
C ASP A 139 -5.40 10.42 -12.81
N GLY A 140 -5.80 11.20 -11.79
CA GLY A 140 -7.10 11.14 -11.14
C GLY A 140 -7.36 9.94 -10.22
N ALA A 141 -6.43 8.98 -10.10
CA ALA A 141 -6.65 7.79 -9.29
C ALA A 141 -5.41 7.30 -8.52
N VAL A 142 -5.67 6.60 -7.42
CA VAL A 142 -4.67 5.80 -6.72
C VAL A 142 -5.15 4.36 -6.58
N ILE A 143 -4.25 3.42 -6.82
CA ILE A 143 -4.54 1.99 -6.92
C ILE A 143 -3.70 1.25 -5.91
N THR A 144 -4.30 0.35 -5.14
CA THR A 144 -3.57 -0.53 -4.20
C THR A 144 -4.21 -1.90 -4.11
N GLY A 145 -3.55 -2.82 -3.42
CA GLY A 145 -4.01 -4.18 -3.24
C GLY A 145 -3.93 -4.63 -1.79
N GLY A 146 -4.87 -5.48 -1.42
CA GLY A 146 -4.97 -6.09 -0.11
C GLY A 146 -4.24 -7.43 0.00
N LEU A 147 -3.82 -7.77 1.19
CA LEU A 147 -3.28 -9.11 1.50
C LEU A 147 -4.34 -10.21 1.30
N ASP A 148 -5.61 -9.83 1.32
CA ASP A 148 -6.75 -10.70 1.01
C ASP A 148 -7.04 -10.83 -0.50
N GLY A 149 -6.18 -10.26 -1.34
CA GLY A 149 -6.26 -10.34 -2.80
C GLY A 149 -7.27 -9.43 -3.45
N ARG A 150 -7.83 -8.46 -2.75
CA ARG A 150 -8.69 -7.44 -3.37
C ARG A 150 -7.84 -6.30 -3.93
N LEU A 151 -8.14 -5.91 -5.17
CA LEU A 151 -7.62 -4.72 -5.82
C LEU A 151 -8.60 -3.57 -5.61
N PHE A 152 -8.09 -2.39 -5.27
CA PHE A 152 -8.87 -1.19 -5.01
C PHE A 152 -8.38 -0.03 -5.87
N VAL A 153 -9.32 0.73 -6.40
CA VAL A 153 -9.06 1.98 -7.14
C VAL A 153 -9.85 3.09 -6.47
N PHE A 154 -9.16 4.12 -6.04
CA PHE A 154 -9.76 5.29 -5.40
C PHE A 154 -9.58 6.54 -6.26
N ASN A 155 -10.53 7.47 -6.18
CA ASN A 155 -10.29 8.83 -6.64
C ASN A 155 -9.17 9.47 -5.80
N SER A 156 -8.13 9.99 -6.45
CA SER A 156 -6.95 10.50 -5.75
C SER A 156 -7.20 11.77 -4.94
N GLU A 157 -8.25 12.53 -5.27
CA GLU A 157 -8.60 13.78 -4.57
C GLU A 157 -9.54 13.55 -3.39
N SER A 158 -10.58 12.72 -3.60
CA SER A 158 -11.66 12.54 -2.61
C SER A 158 -11.51 11.30 -1.74
N GLY A 159 -10.72 10.31 -2.17
CA GLY A 159 -10.64 8.99 -1.52
C GLY A 159 -11.87 8.11 -1.77
N GLU A 160 -12.78 8.53 -2.66
CA GLU A 160 -13.94 7.72 -3.06
C GLU A 160 -13.48 6.41 -3.72
N LEU A 161 -14.03 5.28 -3.27
CA LEU A 161 -13.78 3.99 -3.90
C LEU A 161 -14.48 3.92 -5.25
N ILE A 162 -13.69 3.89 -6.34
CA ILE A 162 -14.19 3.84 -7.72
C ILE A 162 -14.43 2.40 -8.17
N TYR A 163 -13.51 1.49 -7.76
CA TYR A 163 -13.53 0.11 -8.23
C TYR A 163 -12.88 -0.82 -7.22
N GLU A 164 -13.48 -2.01 -7.08
CA GLU A 164 -12.95 -3.11 -6.28
C GLU A 164 -13.03 -4.41 -7.09
N TYR A 165 -11.99 -5.26 -6.97
CA TYR A 165 -11.97 -6.54 -7.67
C TYR A 165 -11.30 -7.62 -6.82
N ASP A 166 -12.02 -8.73 -6.60
CA ASP A 166 -11.46 -9.90 -5.92
C ASP A 166 -10.66 -10.76 -6.89
N THR A 167 -9.36 -10.84 -6.67
CA THR A 167 -8.46 -11.63 -7.51
C THR A 167 -8.33 -13.08 -7.05
N VAL A 168 -8.82 -13.46 -5.87
CA VAL A 168 -8.69 -14.83 -5.32
C VAL A 168 -9.70 -15.76 -5.97
N ARG A 169 -9.36 -16.17 -7.18
CA ARG A 169 -10.14 -17.11 -8.02
C ARG A 169 -9.27 -17.78 -9.06
N ASP A 170 -9.84 -18.79 -9.72
CA ASP A 170 -9.23 -19.45 -10.87
C ASP A 170 -9.33 -18.55 -12.12
N TYR A 171 -8.35 -18.69 -13.00
CA TYR A 171 -8.25 -17.97 -14.27
C TYR A 171 -7.86 -18.91 -15.42
N GLU A 172 -8.55 -18.80 -16.52
CA GLU A 172 -8.05 -19.29 -17.81
C GLU A 172 -7.02 -18.28 -18.33
N THR A 173 -5.76 -18.70 -18.43
CA THR A 173 -4.68 -17.80 -18.82
C THR A 173 -4.39 -17.85 -20.31
N VAL A 174 -3.87 -16.76 -20.86
CA VAL A 174 -3.54 -16.64 -22.30
C VAL A 174 -2.39 -17.57 -22.73
N ASN A 175 -1.61 -18.08 -21.79
CA ASN A 175 -0.51 -19.02 -22.06
C ASN A 175 -0.90 -20.50 -21.84
N GLY A 176 -2.17 -20.78 -21.50
CA GLY A 176 -2.69 -22.13 -21.32
C GLY A 176 -2.24 -22.83 -20.03
N VAL A 177 -1.64 -22.10 -19.10
CA VAL A 177 -1.34 -22.60 -17.74
C VAL A 177 -2.48 -22.24 -16.82
N ASP A 178 -2.95 -23.16 -15.98
CA ASP A 178 -3.97 -22.88 -14.99
C ASP A 178 -3.50 -21.75 -14.05
N GLY A 179 -4.29 -20.67 -13.96
CA GLY A 179 -4.00 -19.50 -13.18
C GLY A 179 -4.82 -19.46 -11.91
N TYR A 180 -4.23 -18.98 -10.85
CA TYR A 180 -4.88 -18.77 -9.56
C TYR A 180 -4.39 -17.49 -8.92
N GLY A 181 -5.31 -16.60 -8.51
CA GLY A 181 -4.98 -15.35 -7.85
C GLY A 181 -4.88 -15.49 -6.34
N GLY A 182 -4.17 -14.58 -5.71
CA GLY A 182 -3.92 -14.57 -4.27
C GLY A 182 -3.65 -13.17 -3.74
N SER A 183 -2.84 -13.05 -2.70
CA SER A 183 -2.50 -11.76 -2.09
C SER A 183 -1.83 -10.81 -3.09
N ILE A 184 -2.18 -9.54 -2.99
CA ILE A 184 -1.52 -8.46 -3.71
C ILE A 184 -0.61 -7.76 -2.71
N ASP A 185 0.70 -7.84 -2.92
CA ASP A 185 1.71 -7.34 -1.99
C ASP A 185 2.97 -6.88 -2.72
N SER A 186 3.89 -6.22 -2.02
CA SER A 186 5.12 -5.72 -2.62
C SER A 186 4.84 -4.66 -3.72
N HIS A 187 5.71 -4.56 -4.72
CA HIS A 187 5.60 -3.66 -5.87
C HIS A 187 4.84 -4.33 -7.03
N SER A 188 3.73 -4.96 -6.74
CA SER A 188 3.01 -5.81 -7.71
C SER A 188 2.07 -5.06 -8.64
N ILE A 189 1.94 -3.74 -8.51
CA ILE A 189 1.02 -2.93 -9.31
C ILE A 189 1.82 -1.95 -10.17
N SER A 190 1.54 -1.93 -11.47
CA SER A 190 2.15 -1.00 -12.42
C SER A 190 1.16 -0.58 -13.51
N ALA A 191 1.42 0.53 -14.18
CA ALA A 191 0.61 0.99 -15.30
C ALA A 191 1.46 1.26 -16.54
N GLY A 192 0.87 1.01 -17.70
CA GLY A 192 1.51 1.29 -18.98
C GLY A 192 0.57 1.01 -20.14
N SER A 193 0.75 1.71 -21.25
CA SER A 193 -0.04 1.51 -22.49
C SER A 193 -1.57 1.55 -22.28
N GLY A 194 -2.05 2.38 -21.35
CA GLY A 194 -3.46 2.50 -21.01
C GLY A 194 -4.04 1.30 -20.27
N MET A 195 -3.22 0.52 -19.59
CA MET A 195 -3.62 -0.61 -18.76
C MET A 195 -2.95 -0.55 -17.40
N VAL A 196 -3.56 -1.22 -16.42
CA VAL A 196 -2.98 -1.51 -15.11
C VAL A 196 -2.66 -3.00 -15.05
N PHE A 197 -1.46 -3.33 -14.62
CA PHE A 197 -0.99 -4.70 -14.43
C PHE A 197 -0.85 -5.00 -12.95
N VAL A 198 -1.37 -6.15 -12.52
CA VAL A 198 -1.41 -6.55 -11.12
C VAL A 198 -0.89 -7.97 -10.98
N GLY A 199 0.23 -8.13 -10.28
CA GLY A 199 0.69 -9.42 -9.82
C GLY A 199 -0.15 -9.89 -8.63
N SER A 200 -0.83 -11.02 -8.75
CA SER A 200 -1.68 -11.56 -7.69
C SER A 200 -1.22 -12.96 -7.31
N GLY A 201 -0.82 -13.13 -6.05
CA GLY A 201 -0.35 -14.40 -5.53
C GLY A 201 0.98 -14.35 -4.77
N TYR A 202 1.35 -13.22 -4.19
CA TYR A 202 2.54 -13.11 -3.34
C TYR A 202 2.36 -13.94 -2.06
N GLY A 203 2.96 -15.12 -2.00
CA GLY A 203 2.70 -16.16 -1.01
C GLY A 203 3.69 -16.25 0.16
N GLN A 204 4.50 -15.20 0.42
CA GLN A 204 5.39 -15.16 1.56
C GLN A 204 4.62 -14.88 2.87
N PHE A 205 5.22 -15.12 4.03
CA PHE A 205 4.68 -14.76 5.36
C PHE A 205 3.22 -15.21 5.60
N ARG A 206 2.81 -16.37 5.04
CA ARG A 206 1.46 -16.96 5.16
C ARG A 206 0.34 -16.20 4.42
N GLN A 207 0.69 -15.37 3.48
CA GLN A 207 -0.25 -14.79 2.51
C GLN A 207 -0.79 -15.87 1.55
N VAL A 208 -1.79 -15.51 0.77
CA VAL A 208 -2.42 -16.42 -0.21
C VAL A 208 -1.54 -16.52 -1.45
N PRO A 209 -0.96 -17.69 -1.75
CA PRO A 209 -0.16 -17.87 -2.95
C PRO A 209 -1.04 -17.84 -4.20
N GLY A 210 -0.44 -17.48 -5.33
CA GLY A 210 -1.04 -17.52 -6.66
C GLY A 210 0.05 -17.40 -7.73
N ASN A 211 -0.35 -17.32 -9.00
CA ASN A 211 0.59 -17.34 -10.12
C ASN A 211 0.12 -16.47 -11.31
N VAL A 212 -0.74 -15.46 -11.07
CA VAL A 212 -1.30 -14.69 -12.18
C VAL A 212 -0.76 -13.26 -12.22
N LEU A 213 -0.55 -12.78 -13.44
CA LEU A 213 -0.42 -11.38 -13.78
C LEU A 213 -1.70 -10.96 -14.50
N LEU A 214 -2.47 -10.10 -13.86
CA LEU A 214 -3.73 -9.59 -14.40
C LEU A 214 -3.50 -8.27 -15.11
N ALA A 215 -4.22 -8.05 -16.22
CA ALA A 215 -4.21 -6.80 -16.96
C ALA A 215 -5.61 -6.21 -16.98
N PHE A 216 -5.76 -5.01 -16.45
CA PHE A 216 -7.02 -4.27 -16.41
C PHE A 216 -6.96 -3.12 -17.42
N LYS A 217 -7.99 -3.01 -18.24
CA LYS A 217 -8.13 -1.89 -19.16
C LYS A 217 -9.39 -1.12 -18.78
N PRO A 218 -9.30 0.23 -18.64
CA PRO A 218 -10.49 1.04 -18.43
C PRO A 218 -11.54 0.79 -19.51
N SER A 219 -12.79 0.63 -19.11
CA SER A 219 -13.91 0.64 -20.06
C SER A 219 -14.08 2.04 -20.64
N LYS A 220 -14.34 2.12 -21.92
CA LYS A 220 -14.63 3.39 -22.60
C LYS A 220 -16.00 3.93 -22.16
#